data_50c544a44074011eef737944e6c5f929
#
_entry.id   50c544a44074011eef737944e6c5f929
#
_cell.length_a   1.000
_cell.length_b   1.000
_cell.length_c   1.000
_cell.angle_alpha   90.00
_cell.angle_beta   90.00
_cell.angle_gamma   90.00
#
_symmetry.space_group_name_H-M   'P 1'
#
loop_
_entity.id
_entity.type
_entity.pdbx_description
1 polymer ?
#
loop_
_entity_poly.entity_id
_entity_poly.type
_entity_poly.pdbx_seq_one_letter_code
_entity_poly.pdbx_strand_id
1 'polypeptide(L)'
;MAQVFDRNSNALARMSLVLTGLIVIALGVALNSLQRSPWVTRQGQRPDQPIPFSHKHHTVGLGLQCQYCHTSVEKSSYAGIPPTKTCINCHSQIWTNAAMLAPVRTSWATGASINWIKVHDLPDYVYFNHAIHVNKGIGCASCHGRVDQMPLMYQQNTLQMEWCLNCHRNPAVNLRPTSEIYNMAWAGPSSEKPVWCAATGKAGPTAQAVNCVTKKPSATIQVAMLQGSSYPALSGAGQAGSQSGTALEPHARSGEGQTVSDVNPIGGVLMPVAYKEFRSQKELGRYLTEQYHIRTPNELSSCEVCHR
;
A
#
# COMPACT_ATOMS: atom_id res chain seq x y z
N MET A 1 3.19 75.72 -13.81
CA MET A 1 3.68 74.69 -12.88
C MET A 1 4.82 73.96 -13.55
N ALA A 2 5.99 73.87 -12.88
CA ALA A 2 7.15 73.17 -13.44
C ALA A 2 6.87 71.68 -13.51
N GLN A 3 7.14 71.07 -14.64
CA GLN A 3 7.04 69.62 -14.79
C GLN A 3 8.12 68.96 -13.99
N VAL A 4 7.77 68.23 -12.95
CA VAL A 4 8.72 67.57 -12.03
C VAL A 4 9.27 66.28 -12.62
N PHE A 5 8.48 65.58 -13.48
CA PHE A 5 8.85 64.32 -14.09
C PHE A 5 9.17 64.46 -15.59
N ASP A 6 10.11 63.67 -16.08
CA ASP A 6 10.44 63.58 -17.50
C ASP A 6 9.27 63.01 -18.32
N ARG A 7 9.26 63.37 -19.64
CA ARG A 7 8.18 62.90 -20.58
C ARG A 7 7.98 61.41 -20.59
N ASN A 8 9.02 60.63 -20.31
CA ASN A 8 8.99 59.16 -20.31
C ASN A 8 8.52 58.55 -18.97
N SER A 9 8.36 59.33 -17.90
CA SER A 9 7.99 58.84 -16.58
C SER A 9 6.67 58.07 -16.57
N ASN A 10 5.68 58.52 -17.35
CA ASN A 10 4.40 57.77 -17.47
C ASN A 10 4.55 56.44 -18.20
N ALA A 11 5.42 56.37 -19.21
CA ALA A 11 5.69 55.10 -19.91
C ALA A 11 6.43 54.13 -18.98
N LEU A 12 7.45 54.61 -18.25
CA LEU A 12 8.14 53.81 -17.27
C LEU A 12 7.26 53.28 -16.14
N ALA A 13 6.34 54.14 -15.63
CA ALA A 13 5.41 53.74 -14.60
C ALA A 13 4.41 52.66 -15.13
N ARG A 14 3.90 52.78 -16.34
CA ARG A 14 3.07 51.74 -16.94
C ARG A 14 3.83 50.45 -17.19
N MET A 15 5.03 50.53 -17.71
CA MET A 15 5.87 49.38 -17.97
C MET A 15 6.25 48.66 -16.66
N SER A 16 6.59 49.38 -15.59
CA SER A 16 6.89 48.81 -14.31
C SER A 16 5.71 48.08 -13.67
N LEU A 17 4.49 48.67 -13.76
CA LEU A 17 3.28 48.02 -13.27
C LEU A 17 2.95 46.73 -14.04
N VAL A 18 3.05 46.76 -15.38
CA VAL A 18 2.84 45.57 -16.22
C VAL A 18 3.88 44.52 -15.91
N LEU A 19 5.16 44.91 -15.83
CA LEU A 19 6.25 43.97 -15.51
C LEU A 19 6.07 43.34 -14.12
N THR A 20 5.74 44.15 -13.11
CA THR A 20 5.45 43.64 -11.76
C THR A 20 4.27 42.66 -11.79
N GLY A 21 3.20 42.97 -12.49
CA GLY A 21 2.08 42.06 -12.65
C GLY A 21 2.48 40.71 -13.27
N LEU A 22 3.29 40.74 -14.33
CA LEU A 22 3.77 39.54 -14.99
C LEU A 22 4.70 38.73 -14.07
N ILE A 23 5.57 39.38 -13.29
CA ILE A 23 6.45 38.71 -12.32
C ILE A 23 5.61 38.03 -11.23
N VAL A 24 4.60 38.70 -10.69
CA VAL A 24 3.71 38.10 -9.66
C VAL A 24 2.98 36.90 -10.19
N ILE A 25 2.43 36.98 -11.41
CA ILE A 25 1.77 35.83 -12.05
C ILE A 25 2.77 34.69 -12.28
N ALA A 26 3.94 34.97 -12.85
CA ALA A 26 4.96 33.97 -13.11
C ALA A 26 5.43 33.28 -11.81
N LEU A 27 5.64 34.07 -10.75
CA LEU A 27 6.00 33.55 -9.44
C LEU A 27 4.89 32.66 -8.86
N GLY A 28 3.62 33.10 -8.95
CA GLY A 28 2.47 32.30 -8.50
C GLY A 28 2.38 30.95 -9.23
N VAL A 29 2.55 30.94 -10.55
CA VAL A 29 2.58 29.72 -11.34
C VAL A 29 3.75 28.83 -10.97
N ALA A 30 4.94 29.39 -10.81
CA ALA A 30 6.14 28.65 -10.44
C ALA A 30 6.01 28.01 -9.05
N LEU A 31 5.54 28.74 -8.05
CA LEU A 31 5.34 28.23 -6.69
C LEU A 31 4.26 27.14 -6.65
N ASN A 32 3.13 27.34 -7.36
CA ASN A 32 2.09 26.33 -7.45
C ASN A 32 2.59 25.04 -8.13
N SER A 33 3.38 25.15 -9.19
CA SER A 33 3.97 24.02 -9.88
C SER A 33 5.00 23.30 -9.02
N LEU A 34 5.82 24.05 -8.29
CA LEU A 34 6.84 23.50 -7.38
C LEU A 34 6.18 22.68 -6.25
N GLN A 35 5.14 23.23 -5.61
CA GLN A 35 4.43 22.54 -4.53
C GLN A 35 3.79 21.21 -4.97
N ARG A 36 3.40 21.09 -6.22
CA ARG A 36 2.79 19.88 -6.81
C ARG A 36 3.82 18.92 -7.41
N SER A 37 5.07 19.35 -7.48
CA SER A 37 6.12 18.54 -8.06
C SER A 37 6.50 17.34 -7.17
N PRO A 38 7.05 16.27 -7.75
CA PRO A 38 7.60 15.14 -6.98
C PRO A 38 8.73 15.54 -6.02
N TRP A 39 9.37 16.68 -6.24
CA TRP A 39 10.38 17.22 -5.34
C TRP A 39 9.81 17.54 -3.95
N VAL A 40 8.64 18.16 -3.90
CA VAL A 40 7.98 18.53 -2.64
C VAL A 40 7.10 17.39 -2.12
N THR A 41 6.31 16.76 -3.00
CA THR A 41 5.37 15.72 -2.62
C THR A 41 6.02 14.37 -2.34
N ARG A 42 7.27 14.17 -2.74
CA ARG A 42 7.99 12.89 -2.69
C ARG A 42 7.33 11.75 -3.49
N GLN A 43 6.37 12.08 -4.35
CA GLN A 43 5.70 11.10 -5.20
C GLN A 43 6.72 10.37 -6.10
N GLY A 44 6.67 9.04 -6.11
CA GLY A 44 7.56 8.18 -6.88
C GLY A 44 8.97 8.04 -6.30
N GLN A 45 9.33 8.74 -5.23
CA GLN A 45 10.62 8.60 -4.58
C GLN A 45 10.70 7.29 -3.79
N ARG A 46 11.85 6.64 -3.88
CA ARG A 46 12.18 5.39 -3.19
C ARG A 46 13.30 5.68 -2.20
N PRO A 47 12.98 6.02 -0.95
CA PRO A 47 14.01 6.26 0.06
C PRO A 47 14.75 4.96 0.36
N ASP A 48 16.05 5.07 0.58
CA ASP A 48 16.87 3.96 1.06
C ASP A 48 16.38 3.54 2.45
N GLN A 49 16.18 2.24 2.61
CA GLN A 49 15.71 1.66 3.86
C GLN A 49 16.87 0.93 4.56
N PRO A 50 16.86 0.84 5.91
CA PRO A 50 17.85 0.05 6.64
C PRO A 50 17.95 -1.40 6.15
N ILE A 51 16.84 -1.91 5.61
CA ILE A 51 16.75 -3.21 4.99
C ILE A 51 15.99 -3.02 3.67
N PRO A 52 16.54 -3.43 2.52
CA PRO A 52 15.88 -3.31 1.21
C PRO A 52 14.74 -4.32 1.10
N PHE A 53 13.65 -4.08 1.83
CA PHE A 53 12.50 -4.98 1.88
C PHE A 53 11.70 -4.95 0.57
N SER A 54 11.51 -6.11 -0.02
CA SER A 54 10.74 -6.27 -1.26
C SER A 54 9.34 -6.82 -0.98
N HIS A 55 8.32 -5.98 -1.11
CA HIS A 55 6.93 -6.43 -1.08
C HIS A 55 6.65 -7.43 -2.22
N LYS A 56 7.17 -7.17 -3.42
CA LYS A 56 7.00 -8.07 -4.56
C LYS A 56 7.45 -9.50 -4.25
N HIS A 57 8.60 -9.65 -3.60
CA HIS A 57 9.12 -10.96 -3.24
C HIS A 57 8.21 -11.66 -2.21
N HIS A 58 7.78 -10.93 -1.18
CA HIS A 58 7.01 -11.52 -0.08
C HIS A 58 5.54 -11.78 -0.45
N THR A 59 4.91 -10.86 -1.19
CA THR A 59 3.49 -10.98 -1.53
C THR A 59 3.26 -11.84 -2.77
N VAL A 60 3.87 -11.49 -3.92
CA VAL A 60 3.69 -12.24 -5.17
C VAL A 60 4.53 -13.51 -5.17
N GLY A 61 5.79 -13.42 -4.74
CA GLY A 61 6.71 -14.55 -4.76
C GLY A 61 6.36 -15.65 -3.74
N LEU A 62 6.00 -15.26 -2.52
CA LEU A 62 5.72 -16.21 -1.42
C LEU A 62 4.23 -16.31 -1.07
N GLY A 63 3.36 -15.48 -1.65
CA GLY A 63 1.92 -15.49 -1.39
C GLY A 63 1.52 -14.97 0.00
N LEU A 64 2.38 -14.20 0.68
CA LEU A 64 2.07 -13.67 2.00
C LEU A 64 0.98 -12.59 1.89
N GLN A 65 -0.04 -12.72 2.74
CA GLN A 65 -1.13 -11.76 2.83
C GLN A 65 -0.67 -10.49 3.54
N CYS A 66 -1.23 -9.34 3.14
CA CYS A 66 -0.89 -8.04 3.73
C CYS A 66 -1.07 -8.02 5.26
N GLN A 67 -2.14 -8.63 5.75
CA GLN A 67 -2.52 -8.72 7.16
C GLN A 67 -1.54 -9.54 8.01
N TYR A 68 -0.72 -10.41 7.41
CA TYR A 68 0.30 -11.14 8.16
C TYR A 68 1.33 -10.20 8.78
N CYS A 69 1.66 -9.13 8.08
CA CYS A 69 2.61 -8.12 8.54
C CYS A 69 1.90 -6.87 9.10
N HIS A 70 0.84 -6.41 8.45
CA HIS A 70 0.07 -5.22 8.84
C HIS A 70 -1.16 -5.60 9.67
N THR A 71 -0.93 -6.16 10.86
CA THR A 71 -1.96 -6.81 11.70
C THR A 71 -2.99 -5.85 12.28
N SER A 72 -2.69 -4.55 12.34
CA SER A 72 -3.56 -3.53 12.95
C SER A 72 -4.37 -2.72 11.94
N VAL A 73 -4.21 -2.96 10.63
CA VAL A 73 -4.77 -2.12 9.58
C VAL A 73 -6.30 -2.02 9.61
N GLU A 74 -7.00 -3.05 10.06
CA GLU A 74 -8.46 -3.07 10.19
C GLU A 74 -8.96 -2.56 11.54
N LYS A 75 -8.08 -2.41 12.53
CA LYS A 75 -8.47 -2.13 13.92
C LYS A 75 -7.94 -0.80 14.47
N SER A 76 -6.93 -0.25 13.83
CA SER A 76 -6.23 0.95 14.31
C SER A 76 -6.16 2.02 13.22
N SER A 77 -5.98 3.27 13.67
CA SER A 77 -5.63 4.38 12.78
C SER A 77 -4.29 4.15 12.08
N TYR A 78 -3.37 3.42 12.71
CA TYR A 78 -2.06 3.09 12.18
C TYR A 78 -2.02 1.63 11.71
N ALA A 79 -1.64 1.40 10.46
CA ALA A 79 -1.59 0.06 9.87
C ALA A 79 -0.55 -0.86 10.52
N GLY A 80 0.45 -0.27 11.15
CA GLY A 80 1.55 -0.98 11.80
C GLY A 80 2.68 -1.35 10.86
N ILE A 81 3.90 -1.21 11.35
CA ILE A 81 5.09 -1.86 10.80
C ILE A 81 5.28 -3.14 11.62
N PRO A 82 5.50 -4.30 10.97
CA PRO A 82 5.62 -5.56 11.71
C PRO A 82 6.80 -5.53 12.67
N PRO A 83 6.65 -6.10 13.87
CA PRO A 83 7.77 -6.26 14.82
C PRO A 83 8.84 -7.18 14.23
N THR A 84 10.08 -7.02 14.64
CA THR A 84 11.23 -7.83 14.20
C THR A 84 10.97 -9.33 14.30
N LYS A 85 10.20 -9.78 15.31
CA LYS A 85 9.78 -11.17 15.48
C LYS A 85 9.10 -11.74 14.23
N THR A 86 8.29 -10.95 13.54
CA THR A 86 7.62 -11.40 12.30
C THR A 86 8.63 -11.78 11.21
N CYS A 87 9.70 -11.01 11.09
CA CYS A 87 10.80 -11.32 10.15
C CYS A 87 11.56 -12.57 10.57
N ILE A 88 11.88 -12.69 11.85
CA ILE A 88 12.66 -13.79 12.41
C ILE A 88 11.91 -15.13 12.32
N ASN A 89 10.59 -15.16 12.30
CA ASN A 89 9.83 -16.40 12.11
C ASN A 89 10.32 -17.22 10.90
N CYS A 90 10.75 -16.54 9.83
CA CYS A 90 11.29 -17.17 8.63
C CYS A 90 12.81 -17.00 8.53
N HIS A 91 13.32 -15.78 8.81
CA HIS A 91 14.74 -15.45 8.60
C HIS A 91 15.67 -16.00 9.68
N SER A 92 15.16 -16.68 10.70
CA SER A 92 15.97 -17.54 11.56
C SER A 92 16.44 -18.83 10.86
N GLN A 93 15.77 -19.21 9.76
CA GLN A 93 16.09 -20.45 9.02
C GLN A 93 16.46 -20.18 7.56
N ILE A 94 15.94 -19.08 6.97
CA ILE A 94 16.15 -18.73 5.57
C ILE A 94 16.97 -17.45 5.51
N TRP A 95 18.06 -17.44 4.71
CA TRP A 95 18.98 -16.32 4.55
C TRP A 95 19.57 -15.81 5.86
N THR A 96 19.78 -16.72 6.79
CA THR A 96 20.21 -16.44 8.18
C THR A 96 21.43 -15.53 8.26
N ASN A 97 22.40 -15.68 7.35
CA ASN A 97 23.67 -14.95 7.34
C ASN A 97 23.75 -13.85 6.26
N ALA A 98 22.65 -13.56 5.56
CA ALA A 98 22.65 -12.52 4.54
C ALA A 98 23.02 -11.15 5.15
N ALA A 99 23.98 -10.45 4.54
CA ALA A 99 24.45 -9.15 5.03
C ALA A 99 23.33 -8.12 5.14
N MET A 100 22.41 -8.11 4.17
CA MET A 100 21.25 -7.19 4.16
C MET A 100 20.30 -7.39 5.35
N LEU A 101 20.31 -8.57 5.99
CA LEU A 101 19.49 -8.88 7.15
C LEU A 101 20.22 -8.64 8.48
N ALA A 102 21.43 -8.10 8.46
CA ALA A 102 22.15 -7.75 9.70
C ALA A 102 21.32 -6.86 10.63
N PRO A 103 20.62 -5.82 10.15
CA PRO A 103 19.78 -4.99 11.03
C PRO A 103 18.62 -5.77 11.69
N VAL A 104 18.05 -6.80 11.02
CA VAL A 104 17.03 -7.67 11.62
C VAL A 104 17.63 -8.48 12.77
N ARG A 105 18.79 -9.08 12.56
CA ARG A 105 19.48 -9.87 13.59
C ARG A 105 19.90 -9.02 14.79
N THR A 106 20.44 -7.82 14.53
CA THR A 106 20.80 -6.88 15.58
C THR A 106 19.58 -6.45 16.38
N SER A 107 18.50 -6.08 15.70
CA SER A 107 17.23 -5.73 16.35
C SER A 107 16.69 -6.86 17.22
N TRP A 108 16.75 -8.09 16.72
CA TRP A 108 16.31 -9.26 17.48
C TRP A 108 17.17 -9.53 18.71
N ALA A 109 18.49 -9.42 18.59
CA ALA A 109 19.42 -9.67 19.68
C ALA A 109 19.38 -8.59 20.77
N THR A 110 19.14 -7.34 20.39
CA THR A 110 19.19 -6.20 21.33
C THR A 110 17.81 -5.76 21.82
N GLY A 111 16.74 -6.18 21.16
CA GLY A 111 15.38 -5.67 21.40
C GLY A 111 15.15 -4.25 20.85
N ALA A 112 16.14 -3.62 20.22
CA ALA A 112 15.99 -2.29 19.63
C ALA A 112 15.17 -2.35 18.35
N SER A 113 14.29 -1.35 18.14
CA SER A 113 13.49 -1.26 16.92
C SER A 113 14.34 -0.94 15.70
N ILE A 114 13.95 -1.44 14.54
CA ILE A 114 14.55 -1.04 13.25
C ILE A 114 14.01 0.34 12.89
N ASN A 115 14.90 1.26 12.59
CA ASN A 115 14.55 2.65 12.24
C ASN A 115 14.12 2.73 10.76
N TRP A 116 12.90 2.28 10.46
CA TRP A 116 12.33 2.39 9.13
C TRP A 116 12.04 3.85 8.76
N ILE A 117 12.32 4.19 7.51
CA ILE A 117 11.95 5.49 6.94
C ILE A 117 10.51 5.40 6.44
N LYS A 118 9.63 6.27 6.97
CA LYS A 118 8.25 6.34 6.51
C LYS A 118 8.22 6.80 5.05
N VAL A 119 7.61 6.01 4.18
CA VAL A 119 7.43 6.34 2.77
C VAL A 119 6.17 7.18 2.57
N HIS A 120 5.07 6.78 3.22
CA HIS A 120 3.83 7.55 3.27
C HIS A 120 3.79 8.26 4.62
N ASP A 121 4.01 9.55 4.60
CA ASP A 121 4.11 10.38 5.78
C ASP A 121 3.26 11.63 5.59
N LEU A 122 2.18 11.71 6.37
CA LEU A 122 1.29 12.88 6.40
C LEU A 122 1.80 13.87 7.45
N PRO A 123 1.55 15.16 7.27
CA PRO A 123 1.82 16.15 8.32
C PRO A 123 1.09 15.82 9.63
N ASP A 124 1.68 16.13 10.76
CA ASP A 124 1.15 15.78 12.09
C ASP A 124 -0.25 16.35 12.42
N TYR A 125 -0.65 17.40 11.69
CA TYR A 125 -2.00 17.98 11.81
C TYR A 125 -3.06 17.26 10.99
N VAL A 126 -2.73 16.16 10.28
CA VAL A 126 -3.67 15.34 9.51
C VAL A 126 -3.88 14.00 10.22
N TYR A 127 -5.10 13.80 10.70
CA TYR A 127 -5.49 12.60 11.46
C TYR A 127 -6.11 11.54 10.53
N PHE A 128 -5.25 10.77 9.89
CA PHE A 128 -5.67 9.68 9.04
C PHE A 128 -5.97 8.40 9.84
N ASN A 129 -7.01 7.69 9.47
CA ASN A 129 -7.40 6.44 10.13
C ASN A 129 -7.55 5.31 9.11
N HIS A 130 -6.62 4.35 9.12
CA HIS A 130 -6.65 3.19 8.23
C HIS A 130 -7.89 2.32 8.45
N ALA A 131 -8.23 2.01 9.70
CA ALA A 131 -9.34 1.11 10.02
C ALA A 131 -10.66 1.60 9.41
N ILE A 132 -10.95 2.90 9.48
CA ILE A 132 -12.17 3.46 8.88
C ILE A 132 -12.19 3.25 7.37
N HIS A 133 -11.09 3.55 6.68
CA HIS A 133 -11.02 3.42 5.21
C HIS A 133 -11.13 1.98 4.77
N VAL A 134 -10.41 1.07 5.40
CA VAL A 134 -10.42 -0.36 5.10
C VAL A 134 -11.81 -0.96 5.34
N ASN A 135 -12.39 -0.72 6.52
CA ASN A 135 -13.71 -1.25 6.86
C ASN A 135 -14.85 -0.63 6.05
N LYS A 136 -14.63 0.55 5.45
CA LYS A 136 -15.58 1.20 4.54
C LYS A 136 -15.31 0.88 3.06
N GLY A 137 -14.55 -0.15 2.77
CA GLY A 137 -14.41 -0.67 1.41
C GLY A 137 -13.39 0.04 0.53
N ILE A 138 -12.42 0.76 1.11
CA ILE A 138 -11.32 1.34 0.34
C ILE A 138 -10.16 0.34 0.27
N GLY A 139 -9.83 -0.09 -0.94
CA GLY A 139 -8.74 -1.03 -1.13
C GLY A 139 -7.36 -0.40 -1.03
N CYS A 140 -6.39 -1.17 -0.56
CA CYS A 140 -5.01 -0.72 -0.34
C CYS A 140 -4.38 -0.08 -1.58
N ALA A 141 -4.64 -0.67 -2.76
CA ALA A 141 -4.10 -0.17 -4.03
C ALA A 141 -4.59 1.24 -4.40
N SER A 142 -5.75 1.68 -3.89
CA SER A 142 -6.28 3.03 -4.17
C SER A 142 -5.36 4.13 -3.62
N CYS A 143 -4.68 3.86 -2.50
CA CYS A 143 -3.77 4.81 -1.85
C CYS A 143 -2.31 4.48 -2.10
N HIS A 144 -1.94 3.22 -1.99
CA HIS A 144 -0.56 2.76 -2.03
C HIS A 144 -0.08 2.28 -3.42
N GLY A 145 -0.99 2.21 -4.41
CA GLY A 145 -0.68 1.62 -5.72
C GLY A 145 -0.44 0.12 -5.64
N ARG A 146 0.23 -0.43 -6.64
CA ARG A 146 0.53 -1.86 -6.76
C ARG A 146 1.74 -2.24 -5.91
N VAL A 147 1.59 -2.15 -4.57
CA VAL A 147 2.64 -2.52 -3.61
C VAL A 147 3.12 -3.95 -3.80
N ASP A 148 2.20 -4.84 -4.16
CA ASP A 148 2.50 -6.23 -4.51
C ASP A 148 3.54 -6.38 -5.63
N GLN A 149 3.74 -5.36 -6.45
CA GLN A 149 4.72 -5.32 -7.54
C GLN A 149 5.96 -4.47 -7.22
N MET A 150 6.05 -3.90 -6.01
CA MET A 150 7.15 -3.02 -5.62
C MET A 150 8.33 -3.80 -5.03
N PRO A 151 9.49 -3.84 -5.70
CA PRO A 151 10.72 -4.37 -5.11
C PRO A 151 11.25 -3.46 -4.00
N LEU A 152 11.09 -2.15 -4.14
CA LEU A 152 11.32 -1.15 -3.11
C LEU A 152 10.08 -0.25 -3.04
N MET A 153 9.65 0.02 -1.82
CA MET A 153 8.45 0.83 -1.59
C MET A 153 8.66 2.27 -2.02
N TYR A 154 7.67 2.85 -2.68
CA TYR A 154 7.62 4.27 -3.04
C TYR A 154 6.23 4.85 -2.82
N GLN A 155 6.15 6.15 -2.67
CA GLN A 155 4.89 6.86 -2.55
C GLN A 155 4.22 6.99 -3.92
N GLN A 156 3.04 6.36 -4.08
CA GLN A 156 2.30 6.36 -5.35
C GLN A 156 1.60 7.69 -5.62
N ASN A 157 0.97 8.27 -4.59
CA ASN A 157 0.13 9.45 -4.72
C ASN A 157 0.77 10.66 -4.03
N THR A 158 0.32 11.87 -4.37
CA THR A 158 0.87 13.10 -3.80
C THR A 158 0.61 13.26 -2.32
N LEU A 159 -0.46 12.66 -1.80
CA LEU A 159 -1.00 12.83 -0.46
C LEU A 159 -1.34 14.28 -0.08
N GLN A 160 -1.46 15.16 -1.07
CA GLN A 160 -1.94 16.51 -0.86
C GLN A 160 -3.44 16.51 -0.54
N MET A 161 -3.92 17.53 0.17
CA MET A 161 -5.32 17.66 0.57
C MET A 161 -6.28 17.53 -0.62
N GLU A 162 -5.94 18.09 -1.77
CA GLU A 162 -6.71 18.00 -3.02
C GLU A 162 -6.94 16.52 -3.42
N TRP A 163 -5.93 15.66 -3.28
CA TRP A 163 -6.04 14.24 -3.59
C TRP A 163 -7.02 13.53 -2.64
N CYS A 164 -6.98 13.82 -1.35
CA CYS A 164 -7.93 13.30 -0.37
C CYS A 164 -9.36 13.77 -0.67
N LEU A 165 -9.52 15.07 -0.93
CA LEU A 165 -10.82 15.67 -1.24
C LEU A 165 -11.44 15.13 -2.54
N ASN A 166 -10.65 14.76 -3.54
CA ASN A 166 -11.16 14.13 -4.76
C ASN A 166 -11.88 12.82 -4.45
N CYS A 167 -11.32 12.00 -3.55
CA CYS A 167 -11.99 10.79 -3.08
C CYS A 167 -13.20 11.11 -2.18
N HIS A 168 -13.06 12.00 -1.21
CA HIS A 168 -14.12 12.34 -0.26
C HIS A 168 -15.34 12.99 -0.91
N ARG A 169 -15.15 13.72 -2.00
CA ARG A 169 -16.25 14.29 -2.82
C ARG A 169 -16.95 13.27 -3.70
N ASN A 170 -16.26 12.18 -4.05
CA ASN A 170 -16.83 11.13 -4.88
C ASN A 170 -16.32 9.74 -4.44
N PRO A 171 -16.68 9.27 -3.23
CA PRO A 171 -16.15 8.02 -2.68
C PRO A 171 -16.52 6.78 -3.51
N ALA A 172 -17.68 6.79 -4.17
CA ALA A 172 -18.21 5.67 -4.92
C ALA A 172 -17.24 5.08 -5.96
N VAL A 173 -16.36 5.91 -6.54
CA VAL A 173 -15.41 5.45 -7.57
C VAL A 173 -14.29 4.56 -7.01
N ASN A 174 -14.05 4.63 -5.70
CA ASN A 174 -12.96 3.89 -5.03
C ASN A 174 -13.46 2.76 -4.12
N LEU A 175 -14.79 2.69 -3.89
CA LEU A 175 -15.38 1.63 -3.07
C LEU A 175 -15.33 0.29 -3.79
N ARG A 176 -15.01 -0.75 -3.03
CA ARG A 176 -15.01 -2.14 -3.49
C ARG A 176 -15.57 -3.06 -2.41
N PRO A 177 -16.00 -4.28 -2.76
CA PRO A 177 -16.38 -5.28 -1.78
C PRO A 177 -15.27 -5.52 -0.76
N THR A 178 -15.62 -5.79 0.50
CA THR A 178 -14.64 -6.04 1.56
C THR A 178 -13.73 -7.22 1.26
N SER A 179 -14.23 -8.23 0.53
CA SER A 179 -13.44 -9.36 0.02
C SER A 179 -12.33 -8.95 -0.97
N GLU A 180 -12.45 -7.79 -1.58
CA GLU A 180 -11.53 -7.30 -2.62
C GLU A 180 -10.59 -6.19 -2.13
N ILE A 181 -10.60 -5.87 -0.85
CA ILE A 181 -9.76 -4.80 -0.27
C ILE A 181 -8.28 -5.06 -0.47
N TYR A 182 -7.88 -6.32 -0.27
CA TYR A 182 -6.49 -6.77 -0.41
C TYR A 182 -6.14 -7.22 -1.83
N ASN A 183 -7.13 -7.23 -2.74
CA ASN A 183 -6.87 -7.48 -4.16
C ASN A 183 -6.22 -6.25 -4.79
N MET A 184 -4.88 -6.28 -4.88
CA MET A 184 -4.12 -5.16 -5.44
C MET A 184 -4.36 -4.94 -6.93
N ALA A 185 -4.86 -5.95 -7.65
CA ALA A 185 -5.15 -5.91 -9.08
C ALA A 185 -6.62 -5.61 -9.41
N TRP A 186 -7.39 -5.14 -8.42
CA TRP A 186 -8.79 -4.79 -8.64
C TRP A 186 -8.97 -3.75 -9.74
N ALA A 187 -9.74 -4.07 -10.78
CA ALA A 187 -10.03 -3.20 -11.91
C ALA A 187 -11.54 -2.92 -12.09
N GLY A 188 -12.37 -3.29 -11.10
CA GLY A 188 -13.82 -3.10 -11.12
C GLY A 188 -14.61 -4.40 -11.10
N PRO A 189 -15.96 -4.33 -11.04
CA PRO A 189 -16.83 -5.50 -10.89
C PRO A 189 -16.80 -6.45 -12.09
N SER A 190 -16.54 -5.93 -13.28
CA SER A 190 -16.47 -6.71 -14.52
C SER A 190 -15.09 -7.33 -14.76
N SER A 191 -14.10 -7.04 -13.93
CA SER A 191 -12.80 -7.68 -14.07
C SER A 191 -12.90 -9.14 -13.69
N GLU A 192 -12.61 -10.02 -14.62
CA GLU A 192 -12.33 -11.42 -14.30
C GLU A 192 -11.23 -11.46 -13.23
N LYS A 193 -11.25 -12.49 -12.38
CA LYS A 193 -10.25 -12.67 -11.31
C LYS A 193 -8.85 -12.35 -11.85
N PRO A 194 -8.02 -11.65 -11.08
CA PRO A 194 -6.69 -11.27 -11.56
C PRO A 194 -5.98 -12.52 -12.08
N VAL A 195 -5.71 -12.48 -13.34
CA VAL A 195 -4.86 -13.44 -14.00
C VAL A 195 -3.48 -13.24 -13.42
N TRP A 196 -2.91 -14.25 -12.80
CA TRP A 196 -1.55 -14.21 -12.29
C TRP A 196 -0.60 -14.03 -13.48
N CYS A 197 -0.11 -12.83 -13.67
CA CYS A 197 0.88 -12.54 -14.68
C CYS A 197 2.25 -12.91 -14.14
N ALA A 198 2.75 -14.09 -14.52
CA ALA A 198 4.15 -14.41 -14.29
C ALA A 198 4.99 -13.49 -15.19
N ALA A 199 5.87 -12.71 -14.59
CA ALA A 199 6.88 -11.96 -15.31
C ALA A 199 7.88 -12.95 -15.91
N THR A 200 7.66 -13.38 -17.15
CA THR A 200 8.71 -14.04 -17.93
C THR A 200 9.73 -12.96 -18.30
N GLY A 201 10.90 -13.07 -17.69
CA GLY A 201 11.96 -12.09 -17.81
C GLY A 201 12.37 -11.82 -19.25
N LYS A 202 12.30 -10.55 -19.63
CA LYS A 202 13.30 -9.77 -20.38
C LYS A 202 12.79 -8.33 -20.39
N ALA A 203 13.47 -7.46 -19.66
CA ALA A 203 13.22 -6.04 -19.68
C ALA A 203 13.68 -5.45 -21.01
N GLY A 204 12.73 -4.94 -21.79
CA GLY A 204 12.97 -4.03 -22.91
C GLY A 204 12.23 -2.71 -22.66
N PRO A 205 12.65 -1.59 -23.24
CA PRO A 205 12.20 -0.25 -22.88
C PRO A 205 10.82 0.17 -23.41
N THR A 206 9.98 -0.74 -23.82
CA THR A 206 8.60 -0.47 -24.23
C THR A 206 7.67 -1.45 -23.52
N ALA A 207 6.71 -0.89 -22.77
CA ALA A 207 5.67 -1.65 -22.10
C ALA A 207 4.82 -2.40 -23.13
N GLN A 208 5.20 -3.62 -23.46
CA GLN A 208 4.40 -4.51 -24.28
C GLN A 208 3.66 -5.52 -23.40
N ALA A 209 2.46 -5.83 -23.85
CA ALA A 209 1.46 -6.68 -23.22
C ALA A 209 2.07 -7.91 -22.53
N VAL A 210 1.85 -8.00 -21.23
CA VAL A 210 2.15 -9.18 -20.44
C VAL A 210 1.10 -10.23 -20.80
N ASN A 211 1.50 -11.35 -21.37
CA ASN A 211 0.62 -12.49 -21.60
C ASN A 211 0.19 -13.09 -20.25
N CYS A 212 -1.05 -12.86 -19.89
CA CYS A 212 -1.65 -13.34 -18.66
C CYS A 212 -2.37 -14.67 -18.91
N VAL A 213 -2.06 -15.72 -18.13
CA VAL A 213 -2.68 -17.04 -18.25
C VAL A 213 -3.82 -17.18 -17.24
N THR A 214 -5.00 -17.56 -17.72
CA THR A 214 -6.25 -17.70 -16.93
C THR A 214 -6.30 -18.94 -16.03
N LYS A 215 -5.23 -19.71 -15.93
CA LYS A 215 -5.23 -20.96 -15.15
C LYS A 215 -4.44 -20.77 -13.85
N LYS A 216 -5.16 -20.97 -12.71
CA LYS A 216 -4.55 -21.09 -11.39
C LYS A 216 -3.40 -22.11 -11.46
N PRO A 217 -2.15 -21.78 -11.09
CA PRO A 217 -1.13 -22.80 -10.99
C PRO A 217 -1.61 -23.83 -9.97
N SER A 218 -1.70 -25.07 -10.38
CA SER A 218 -1.93 -26.20 -9.49
C SER A 218 -0.89 -26.16 -8.41
N ALA A 219 -1.30 -26.29 -7.13
CA ALA A 219 -0.43 -26.24 -5.97
C ALA A 219 0.45 -27.50 -5.85
N THR A 220 1.12 -27.86 -6.94
CA THR A 220 2.24 -28.79 -6.95
C THR A 220 3.48 -27.97 -7.21
N ILE A 221 3.86 -27.12 -6.27
CA ILE A 221 5.23 -26.66 -6.17
C ILE A 221 6.01 -27.92 -5.74
N GLN A 222 6.56 -28.60 -6.70
CA GLN A 222 7.56 -29.62 -6.45
C GLN A 222 8.69 -28.96 -5.68
N VAL A 223 8.98 -29.48 -4.50
CA VAL A 223 10.15 -29.19 -3.65
C VAL A 223 11.47 -29.66 -4.33
N ALA A 224 11.60 -29.47 -5.64
CA ALA A 224 12.72 -29.92 -6.46
C ALA A 224 13.85 -28.89 -6.60
N MET A 225 13.79 -27.74 -5.90
CA MET A 225 14.88 -26.74 -5.95
C MET A 225 15.68 -26.60 -4.66
N LEU A 226 15.62 -27.57 -3.75
CA LEU A 226 16.46 -27.60 -2.56
C LEU A 226 17.56 -28.69 -2.57
N GLN A 227 17.76 -29.36 -3.69
CA GLN A 227 18.88 -30.27 -3.86
C GLN A 227 19.94 -29.66 -4.78
N GLY A 228 20.88 -28.93 -4.20
CA GLY A 228 21.99 -28.40 -4.97
C GLY A 228 22.78 -27.29 -4.30
N SER A 229 23.08 -27.40 -3.02
CA SER A 229 24.22 -26.68 -2.42
C SER A 229 24.70 -27.42 -1.20
N SER A 230 25.72 -28.26 -1.42
CA SER A 230 26.54 -28.86 -0.39
C SER A 230 27.38 -27.77 0.29
N TYR A 231 27.01 -27.39 1.51
CA TYR A 231 27.89 -26.65 2.41
C TYR A 231 28.49 -27.59 3.43
N PRO A 232 29.80 -27.48 3.74
CA PRO A 232 30.45 -28.37 4.69
C PRO A 232 29.92 -28.17 6.11
N ALA A 233 29.65 -29.28 6.76
CA ALA A 233 29.23 -29.30 8.15
C ALA A 233 30.35 -28.78 9.06
N LEU A 234 30.06 -27.76 9.85
CA LEU A 234 30.86 -27.38 10.99
C LEU A 234 30.44 -28.25 12.20
N SER A 235 31.28 -29.23 12.52
CA SER A 235 31.21 -30.01 13.72
C SER A 235 31.55 -29.15 14.94
N GLY A 236 30.61 -29.01 15.86
CA GLY A 236 30.83 -28.37 17.16
C GLY A 236 29.79 -28.88 18.14
N ALA A 237 30.20 -29.83 19.01
CA ALA A 237 29.39 -30.52 19.97
C ALA A 237 28.84 -29.62 21.07
N GLY A 238 27.56 -29.84 21.43
CA GLY A 238 26.95 -29.34 22.65
C GLY A 238 25.71 -30.16 22.97
N GLN A 239 25.87 -31.22 23.76
CA GLN A 239 24.80 -32.04 24.31
C GLN A 239 24.03 -31.23 25.36
N ALA A 240 22.70 -31.18 25.29
CA ALA A 240 21.85 -30.98 26.46
C ALA A 240 20.44 -31.55 26.23
N GLY A 241 20.08 -32.58 26.97
CA GLY A 241 18.78 -32.70 27.63
C GLY A 241 17.58 -33.15 26.82
N SER A 242 17.39 -34.47 26.77
CA SER A 242 16.12 -35.15 26.49
C SER A 242 15.06 -34.74 27.52
N GLN A 243 13.91 -34.17 27.08
CA GLN A 243 12.66 -34.35 27.80
C GLN A 243 11.54 -34.68 26.79
N SER A 244 10.97 -35.85 27.03
CA SER A 244 9.82 -36.45 26.38
C SER A 244 8.56 -35.58 26.61
N GLY A 245 7.98 -35.07 25.55
CA GLY A 245 6.64 -34.44 25.53
C GLY A 245 5.79 -35.12 24.48
N THR A 246 4.73 -35.73 24.93
CA THR A 246 3.71 -36.50 24.22
C THR A 246 3.20 -35.81 22.95
N ALA A 247 3.21 -36.59 21.87
CA ALA A 247 2.59 -36.23 20.61
C ALA A 247 1.08 -36.01 20.78
N LEU A 248 0.58 -34.83 20.41
CA LEU A 248 -0.82 -34.59 20.18
C LEU A 248 -1.16 -34.98 18.74
N GLU A 249 -1.93 -36.01 18.59
CA GLU A 249 -2.47 -36.46 17.30
C GLU A 249 -3.39 -35.40 16.70
N PRO A 250 -3.37 -35.19 15.36
CA PRO A 250 -4.34 -34.33 14.69
C PRO A 250 -5.67 -35.08 14.55
N HIS A 251 -6.67 -34.64 15.27
CA HIS A 251 -8.06 -35.03 15.01
C HIS A 251 -8.51 -34.54 13.64
N ALA A 252 -8.48 -35.42 12.65
CA ALA A 252 -9.23 -35.26 11.42
C ALA A 252 -10.73 -35.40 11.74
N ARG A 253 -11.47 -34.29 11.74
CA ARG A 253 -12.92 -34.32 11.61
C ARG A 253 -13.27 -34.14 10.14
N SER A 254 -13.67 -35.23 9.52
CA SER A 254 -14.51 -35.25 8.34
C SER A 254 -15.87 -34.63 8.71
N GLY A 255 -16.18 -33.49 8.17
CA GLY A 255 -17.44 -32.78 8.32
C GLY A 255 -17.80 -32.09 7.01
N GLU A 256 -18.92 -32.51 6.50
CA GLU A 256 -19.62 -32.07 5.30
C GLU A 256 -19.64 -30.55 5.09
N GLY A 257 -19.71 -30.18 3.81
CA GLY A 257 -19.77 -28.83 3.27
C GLY A 257 -20.55 -27.78 4.09
N GLN A 258 -19.86 -27.06 4.92
CA GLN A 258 -20.34 -25.78 5.40
C GLN A 258 -19.77 -24.69 4.47
N THR A 259 -20.68 -24.08 3.72
CA THR A 259 -20.47 -22.79 3.13
C THR A 259 -19.98 -21.85 4.23
N VAL A 260 -18.75 -21.38 4.12
CA VAL A 260 -18.19 -20.36 5.01
C VAL A 260 -19.07 -19.12 4.85
N SER A 261 -19.96 -18.90 5.82
CA SER A 261 -20.62 -17.63 5.99
C SER A 261 -19.55 -16.62 6.41
N ASP A 262 -19.27 -15.66 5.53
CA ASP A 262 -18.36 -14.55 5.79
C ASP A 262 -18.93 -13.69 6.91
N VAL A 263 -18.59 -14.04 8.14
CA VAL A 263 -18.90 -13.22 9.33
C VAL A 263 -17.75 -12.26 9.53
N ASN A 264 -18.02 -10.97 9.32
CA ASN A 264 -17.08 -9.92 9.69
C ASN A 264 -16.93 -9.94 11.23
N PRO A 265 -15.70 -10.00 11.78
CA PRO A 265 -15.48 -10.00 13.23
C PRO A 265 -15.96 -8.73 13.96
N ILE A 266 -16.46 -7.73 13.25
CA ILE A 266 -17.05 -6.49 13.79
C ILE A 266 -18.60 -6.51 13.66
N GLY A 267 -19.24 -7.63 13.84
CA GLY A 267 -20.70 -7.69 14.11
C GLY A 267 -21.65 -7.26 12.97
N GLY A 268 -21.16 -7.11 11.75
CA GLY A 268 -22.00 -6.86 10.59
C GLY A 268 -22.12 -8.10 9.72
N VAL A 269 -23.35 -8.53 9.43
CA VAL A 269 -23.62 -9.59 8.45
C VAL A 269 -23.20 -9.06 7.08
N LEU A 270 -22.04 -9.50 6.58
CA LEU A 270 -21.66 -9.26 5.19
C LEU A 270 -22.51 -10.16 4.31
N MET A 271 -23.54 -9.59 3.69
CA MET A 271 -24.21 -10.25 2.59
C MET A 271 -23.17 -10.47 1.48
N PRO A 272 -23.05 -11.69 0.94
CA PRO A 272 -22.21 -11.91 -0.22
C PRO A 272 -22.79 -11.11 -1.38
N VAL A 273 -22.21 -9.94 -1.63
CA VAL A 273 -22.61 -9.13 -2.77
C VAL A 273 -22.10 -9.84 -4.01
N ALA A 274 -23.00 -10.27 -4.87
CA ALA A 274 -22.68 -10.74 -6.20
C ALA A 274 -22.21 -9.54 -7.04
N TYR A 275 -21.09 -8.91 -6.63
CA TYR A 275 -20.58 -7.67 -7.25
C TYR A 275 -20.31 -7.82 -8.74
N LYS A 276 -20.20 -9.04 -9.24
CA LYS A 276 -20.06 -9.36 -10.66
C LYS A 276 -21.31 -9.05 -11.49
N GLU A 277 -22.46 -8.83 -10.85
CA GLU A 277 -23.70 -8.44 -11.54
C GLU A 277 -23.69 -6.97 -11.93
N PHE A 278 -22.85 -6.15 -11.28
CA PHE A 278 -22.74 -4.74 -11.60
C PHE A 278 -21.96 -4.52 -12.91
N ARG A 279 -22.49 -3.69 -13.78
CA ARG A 279 -21.89 -3.39 -15.09
C ARG A 279 -20.72 -2.40 -15.03
N SER A 280 -20.67 -1.61 -13.96
CA SER A 280 -19.64 -0.57 -13.82
C SER A 280 -19.26 -0.32 -12.37
N GLN A 281 -18.05 0.21 -12.17
CA GLN A 281 -17.57 0.65 -10.87
C GLN A 281 -18.48 1.74 -10.26
N LYS A 282 -19.06 2.61 -11.07
CA LYS A 282 -19.96 3.66 -10.61
C LYS A 282 -21.26 3.09 -10.03
N GLU A 283 -21.79 2.07 -10.65
CA GLU A 283 -23.00 1.39 -10.20
C GLU A 283 -22.75 0.63 -8.90
N LEU A 284 -21.71 -0.19 -8.87
CA LEU A 284 -21.26 -0.87 -7.66
C LEU A 284 -20.99 0.10 -6.52
N GLY A 285 -20.25 1.18 -6.80
CA GLY A 285 -19.89 2.16 -5.79
C GLY A 285 -21.10 2.88 -5.18
N ARG A 286 -22.14 3.19 -5.95
CA ARG A 286 -23.39 3.74 -5.40
C ARG A 286 -24.04 2.73 -4.44
N TYR A 287 -24.17 1.49 -4.86
CA TYR A 287 -24.70 0.43 -4.02
C TYR A 287 -23.90 0.30 -2.72
N LEU A 288 -22.57 0.24 -2.81
CA LEU A 288 -21.70 0.12 -1.64
C LEU A 288 -21.72 1.38 -0.75
N THR A 289 -21.98 2.55 -1.31
CA THR A 289 -22.14 3.79 -0.53
C THR A 289 -23.30 3.66 0.47
N GLU A 290 -24.40 3.08 0.04
CA GLU A 290 -25.57 2.79 0.89
C GLU A 290 -25.29 1.67 1.88
N GLN A 291 -24.76 0.53 1.40
CA GLN A 291 -24.49 -0.65 2.22
C GLN A 291 -23.46 -0.39 3.34
N TYR A 292 -22.44 0.38 3.05
CA TYR A 292 -21.39 0.69 4.03
C TYR A 292 -21.68 1.97 4.83
N HIS A 293 -22.87 2.57 4.64
CA HIS A 293 -23.26 3.80 5.31
C HIS A 293 -22.18 4.87 5.20
N ILE A 294 -21.75 5.14 3.97
CA ILE A 294 -20.76 6.19 3.70
C ILE A 294 -21.44 7.55 3.90
N ARG A 295 -20.82 8.41 4.67
CA ARG A 295 -21.30 9.78 4.89
C ARG A 295 -21.36 10.55 3.58
N THR A 296 -22.16 11.59 3.55
CA THR A 296 -22.32 12.45 2.38
C THR A 296 -21.01 13.17 2.02
N PRO A 297 -20.81 13.53 0.73
CA PRO A 297 -19.63 14.28 0.32
C PRO A 297 -19.40 15.58 1.11
N ASN A 298 -20.46 16.27 1.50
CA ASN A 298 -20.36 17.49 2.30
C ASN A 298 -19.79 17.19 3.70
N GLU A 299 -20.28 16.16 4.37
CA GLU A 299 -19.76 15.71 5.66
C GLU A 299 -18.32 15.22 5.54
N LEU A 300 -17.99 14.43 4.51
CA LEU A 300 -16.65 13.91 4.29
C LEU A 300 -15.61 14.97 3.93
N SER A 301 -16.07 16.12 3.38
CA SER A 301 -15.20 17.23 2.96
C SER A 301 -15.08 18.33 4.01
N SER A 302 -15.69 18.16 5.19
CA SER A 302 -15.52 19.11 6.28
C SER A 302 -14.09 19.05 6.85
N CYS A 303 -13.59 20.19 7.33
CA CYS A 303 -12.20 20.29 7.82
C CYS A 303 -11.92 19.33 8.98
N GLU A 304 -12.91 19.11 9.85
CA GLU A 304 -12.83 18.29 11.05
C GLU A 304 -12.66 16.79 10.78
N VAL A 305 -12.90 16.34 9.54
CA VAL A 305 -12.70 14.92 9.16
C VAL A 305 -11.22 14.58 9.12
N CYS A 306 -10.40 15.51 8.67
CA CYS A 306 -8.96 15.33 8.50
C CYS A 306 -8.13 16.11 9.53
N HIS A 307 -8.64 17.22 10.06
CA HIS A 307 -7.95 18.12 10.98
C HIS A 307 -8.72 18.22 12.29
N ARG A 308 -8.03 18.03 13.41
CA ARG A 308 -8.61 18.11 14.77
C ARG A 308 -7.75 18.97 15.67
#